data_c95d0896bc08b7e5ba12dff268bc0126
#
_entry.id   c95d0896bc08b7e5ba12dff268bc0126
#
_cell.length_a   1.000
_cell.length_b   1.000
_cell.length_c   1.000
_cell.angle_alpha   90.00
_cell.angle_beta   90.00
_cell.angle_gamma   90.00
#
_symmetry.space_group_name_H-M   'P 1'
#
loop_
_entity.id
_entity.type
_entity.pdbx_description
1 polymer ?
#
loop_
_entity_poly.entity_id
_entity_poly.type
_entity_poly.pdbx_seq_one_letter_code
_entity_poly.pdbx_strand_id
1 'polypeptide(L)'
;MYMTKQHRLARRTLVGLVLSTGLVACSDSDNNISQPPVVGAQPTVEAPSQYASSCGACHMAGAAGAPKTGDAEAWAARLKAKGMDGLVLSVRNGLNAMPPGGLCNSCSDEDHVALISYMAAAQ
;
A
#
# COMPACT_ATOMS: atom_id res chain seq x y z
N MET A 1 2.92 26.21 36.64
CA MET A 1 3.60 27.53 36.78
C MET A 1 4.44 27.74 35.52
N TYR A 2 4.29 28.91 34.92
CA TYR A 2 4.99 29.48 33.74
C TYR A 2 4.54 28.93 32.39
N MET A 3 3.93 29.64 31.62
CA MET A 3 3.78 31.00 31.06
C MET A 3 3.78 30.91 29.54
N THR A 4 2.63 31.16 29.02
CA THR A 4 2.26 31.94 27.84
C THR A 4 3.38 32.66 27.10
N LYS A 5 3.44 32.48 25.79
CA LYS A 5 3.83 33.62 24.94
C LYS A 5 3.03 33.63 23.63
N GLN A 6 2.05 34.51 23.63
CA GLN A 6 1.35 35.00 22.47
C GLN A 6 2.30 35.85 21.62
N HIS A 7 2.33 35.65 20.33
CA HIS A 7 2.71 36.73 19.41
C HIS A 7 1.66 36.88 18.33
N ARG A 8 0.92 37.94 18.50
CA ARG A 8 0.07 38.59 17.52
C ARG A 8 0.95 39.36 16.52
N LEU A 9 0.33 39.79 15.43
CA LEU A 9 0.64 40.77 14.42
C LEU A 9 1.02 40.14 13.06
N ALA A 10 0.57 40.61 11.93
CA ALA A 10 -0.35 41.67 11.57
C ALA A 10 -0.75 41.51 10.11
N ARG A 11 -1.99 41.84 9.82
CA ARG A 11 -2.51 42.49 8.61
C ARG A 11 -1.53 42.79 7.48
N ARG A 12 -1.89 42.39 6.27
CA ARG A 12 -1.90 43.32 5.14
C ARG A 12 -2.78 42.80 4.00
N THR A 13 -3.87 43.48 3.83
CA THR A 13 -4.72 43.55 2.65
C THR A 13 -3.91 44.02 1.44
N LEU A 14 -4.10 43.37 0.29
CA LEU A 14 -3.94 44.00 -1.00
C LEU A 14 -4.94 43.42 -1.98
N VAL A 15 -5.85 44.29 -2.33
CA VAL A 15 -6.85 44.22 -3.38
C VAL A 15 -6.12 44.26 -4.73
N GLY A 16 -6.44 43.33 -5.60
CA GLY A 16 -5.97 43.30 -6.96
C GLY A 16 -7.03 42.68 -7.86
N LEU A 17 -7.97 43.48 -8.30
CA LEU A 17 -8.99 43.18 -9.28
C LEU A 17 -8.35 43.23 -10.69
N VAL A 18 -8.30 42.08 -11.38
CA VAL A 18 -8.10 42.07 -12.83
C VAL A 18 -9.13 41.13 -13.45
N LEU A 19 -10.13 41.71 -14.09
CA LEU A 19 -10.99 41.04 -15.05
C LEU A 19 -10.16 40.77 -16.31
N SER A 20 -10.13 39.53 -16.74
CA SER A 20 -9.83 39.18 -18.12
C SER A 20 -10.73 38.05 -18.58
N THR A 21 -11.70 38.42 -19.37
CA THR A 21 -12.53 37.55 -20.19
C THR A 21 -11.68 36.91 -21.28
N GLY A 22 -11.60 35.60 -21.30
CA GLY A 22 -11.04 34.82 -22.40
C GLY A 22 -11.79 33.53 -22.57
N LEU A 23 -12.75 33.54 -23.51
CA LEU A 23 -13.31 32.31 -24.07
C LEU A 23 -12.22 31.62 -24.88
N VAL A 24 -11.90 30.41 -24.58
CA VAL A 24 -11.24 29.49 -25.52
C VAL A 24 -11.89 28.13 -25.45
N ALA A 25 -12.26 27.70 -26.61
CA ALA A 25 -12.93 26.53 -27.09
C ALA A 25 -12.50 25.20 -26.41
N CYS A 26 -13.49 24.33 -26.29
CA CYS A 26 -13.33 22.89 -26.20
C CYS A 26 -12.56 22.38 -27.41
N SER A 27 -11.54 21.60 -27.17
CA SER A 27 -10.98 20.68 -28.15
C SER A 27 -10.67 19.38 -27.45
N ASP A 28 -11.14 18.35 -28.07
CA ASP A 28 -11.14 16.94 -27.73
C ASP A 28 -9.81 16.36 -27.21
N SER A 29 -9.94 15.54 -26.22
CA SER A 29 -9.46 14.15 -26.11
C SER A 29 -8.18 13.81 -26.88
N ASP A 30 -7.07 13.84 -26.18
CA ASP A 30 -6.10 12.77 -26.28
C ASP A 30 -5.50 12.57 -24.89
N ASN A 31 -6.00 11.55 -24.21
CA ASN A 31 -5.59 11.16 -22.88
C ASN A 31 -4.24 10.42 -22.97
N ASN A 32 -3.27 11.08 -23.59
CA ASN A 32 -1.87 10.69 -23.50
C ASN A 32 -1.22 11.52 -22.39
N ILE A 33 -1.52 11.14 -21.14
CA ILE A 33 -0.76 11.62 -19.99
C ILE A 33 0.62 10.96 -20.11
N SER A 34 1.51 11.63 -20.83
CA SER A 34 2.93 11.41 -20.68
C SER A 34 3.30 11.76 -19.24
N GLN A 35 3.27 10.78 -18.36
CA GLN A 35 3.86 10.92 -17.04
C GLN A 35 5.34 11.29 -17.23
N PRO A 36 5.82 12.35 -16.54
CA PRO A 36 7.25 12.62 -16.55
C PRO A 36 7.99 11.38 -16.04
N PRO A 37 9.19 11.07 -16.56
CA PRO A 37 9.95 9.92 -16.09
C PRO A 37 10.21 10.08 -14.59
N VAL A 38 9.56 9.26 -13.78
CA VAL A 38 9.86 9.12 -12.35
C VAL A 38 11.22 8.44 -12.26
N VAL A 39 12.26 9.26 -12.19
CA VAL A 39 13.62 8.82 -11.91
C VAL A 39 13.61 8.28 -10.47
N GLY A 40 13.76 6.97 -10.33
CA GLY A 40 13.86 6.31 -9.04
C GLY A 40 12.68 5.41 -8.66
N ALA A 41 11.81 5.00 -9.60
CA ALA A 41 10.84 3.94 -9.32
C ALA A 41 11.60 2.63 -9.06
N GLN A 42 11.74 2.26 -7.78
CA GLN A 42 11.97 0.87 -7.42
C GLN A 42 10.87 0.03 -8.10
N PRO A 43 11.17 -1.17 -8.62
CA PRO A 43 10.14 -2.03 -9.18
C PRO A 43 9.11 -2.31 -8.09
N THR A 44 7.99 -1.61 -8.15
CA THR A 44 6.84 -1.91 -7.28
C THR A 44 6.31 -3.26 -7.74
N VAL A 45 6.46 -4.27 -6.90
CA VAL A 45 5.85 -5.56 -7.17
C VAL A 45 4.34 -5.34 -7.16
N GLU A 46 3.69 -5.53 -8.31
CA GLU A 46 2.24 -5.37 -8.40
C GLU A 46 1.54 -6.39 -7.49
N ALA A 47 0.56 -5.92 -6.74
CA ALA A 47 -0.19 -6.77 -5.84
C ALA A 47 -1.01 -7.81 -6.64
N PRO A 48 -0.92 -9.12 -6.30
CA PRO A 48 -1.83 -10.10 -6.87
C PRO A 48 -3.29 -9.69 -6.66
N SER A 49 -4.14 -9.92 -7.65
CA SER A 49 -5.54 -9.44 -7.64
C SER A 49 -6.34 -9.91 -6.41
N GLN A 50 -6.01 -11.10 -5.89
CA GLN A 50 -6.64 -11.67 -4.70
C GLN A 50 -6.21 -11.03 -3.39
N TYR A 51 -5.08 -10.30 -3.36
CA TYR A 51 -4.48 -9.76 -2.14
C TYR A 51 -5.44 -8.89 -1.33
N ALA A 52 -6.04 -7.90 -1.97
CA ALA A 52 -6.88 -6.90 -1.29
C ALA A 52 -8.14 -7.52 -0.64
N SER A 53 -8.73 -8.53 -1.29
CA SER A 53 -9.95 -9.20 -0.83
C SER A 53 -9.70 -10.35 0.15
N SER A 54 -8.45 -10.73 0.39
CA SER A 54 -8.10 -11.86 1.24
C SER A 54 -6.99 -11.49 2.25
N CYS A 55 -5.75 -11.79 1.93
CA CYS A 55 -4.58 -11.60 2.81
C CYS A 55 -4.44 -10.18 3.35
N GLY A 56 -4.73 -9.19 2.51
CA GLY A 56 -4.65 -7.76 2.84
C GLY A 56 -5.52 -7.36 4.03
N ALA A 57 -6.64 -8.04 4.27
CA ALA A 57 -7.54 -7.76 5.38
C ALA A 57 -6.80 -7.75 6.74
N CYS A 58 -5.83 -8.64 6.92
CA CYS A 58 -5.04 -8.72 8.15
C CYS A 58 -3.60 -8.23 7.95
N HIS A 59 -2.97 -8.59 6.82
CA HIS A 59 -1.55 -8.34 6.61
C HIS A 59 -1.21 -6.89 6.23
N MET A 60 -2.16 -6.10 5.74
CA MET A 60 -1.93 -4.67 5.48
C MET A 60 -1.62 -3.90 6.76
N ALA A 61 -2.40 -4.13 7.81
CA ALA A 61 -2.27 -3.41 9.08
C ALA A 61 -1.52 -4.20 10.18
N GLY A 62 -1.28 -5.51 9.98
CA GLY A 62 -0.72 -6.39 11.01
C GLY A 62 -1.75 -6.81 12.05
N ALA A 63 -3.03 -6.92 11.68
CA ALA A 63 -4.11 -7.30 12.59
C ALA A 63 -3.85 -8.67 13.21
N ALA A 64 -4.23 -8.84 14.48
CA ALA A 64 -4.10 -10.08 15.24
C ALA A 64 -2.68 -10.71 15.22
N GLY A 65 -1.64 -9.89 15.10
CA GLY A 65 -0.25 -10.33 15.07
C GLY A 65 0.23 -10.86 13.72
N ALA A 66 -0.51 -10.62 12.64
CA ALA A 66 -0.07 -10.92 11.29
C ALA A 66 1.18 -10.10 10.93
N PRO A 67 2.19 -10.69 10.27
CA PRO A 67 3.29 -9.91 9.73
C PRO A 67 2.78 -8.93 8.68
N LYS A 68 3.19 -7.68 8.76
CA LYS A 68 2.73 -6.67 7.80
C LYS A 68 3.29 -6.94 6.42
N THR A 69 2.51 -6.59 5.41
CA THR A 69 3.01 -6.51 4.04
C THR A 69 4.14 -5.48 3.96
N GLY A 70 5.25 -5.85 3.33
CA GLY A 70 6.44 -5.00 3.22
C GLY A 70 7.39 -5.08 4.41
N ASP A 71 7.03 -5.76 5.50
CA ASP A 71 7.93 -6.00 6.64
C ASP A 71 8.92 -7.12 6.30
N ALA A 72 9.93 -6.78 5.51
CA ALA A 72 10.90 -7.74 5.00
C ALA A 72 11.61 -8.52 6.11
N GLU A 73 11.87 -7.91 7.26
CA GLU A 73 12.53 -8.57 8.39
C GLU A 73 11.62 -9.65 9.00
N ALA A 74 10.37 -9.30 9.30
CA ALA A 74 9.42 -10.24 9.86
C ALA A 74 9.15 -11.42 8.91
N TRP A 75 9.10 -11.16 7.59
CA TRP A 75 8.91 -12.21 6.59
C TRP A 75 10.16 -13.07 6.40
N ALA A 76 11.36 -12.47 6.37
CA ALA A 76 12.63 -13.21 6.27
C ALA A 76 12.80 -14.19 7.43
N ALA A 77 12.45 -13.79 8.66
CA ALA A 77 12.48 -14.67 9.81
C ALA A 77 11.57 -15.90 9.63
N ARG A 78 10.38 -15.72 9.07
CA ARG A 78 9.41 -16.80 8.83
C ARG A 78 9.84 -17.71 7.69
N LEU A 79 10.34 -17.14 6.60
CA LEU A 79 10.89 -17.89 5.47
C LEU A 79 12.11 -18.72 5.91
N LYS A 80 12.97 -18.16 6.73
CA LYS A 80 14.11 -18.90 7.30
C LYS A 80 13.68 -20.08 8.17
N ALA A 81 12.61 -19.89 8.96
CA ALA A 81 12.14 -20.91 9.90
C ALA A 81 11.37 -22.06 9.23
N LYS A 82 10.59 -21.77 8.19
CA LYS A 82 9.64 -22.73 7.60
C LYS A 82 9.83 -23.00 6.09
N GLY A 83 10.57 -22.16 5.40
CA GLY A 83 10.62 -22.15 3.95
C GLY A 83 9.27 -21.70 3.32
N MET A 84 9.24 -21.55 2.01
CA MET A 84 8.02 -21.18 1.29
C MET A 84 6.93 -22.26 1.44
N ASP A 85 7.29 -23.52 1.26
CA ASP A 85 6.35 -24.65 1.38
C ASP A 85 5.69 -24.71 2.76
N GLY A 86 6.46 -24.47 3.82
CA GLY A 86 5.95 -24.43 5.19
C GLY A 86 5.05 -23.23 5.46
N LEU A 87 5.25 -22.10 4.75
CA LEU A 87 4.35 -20.96 4.81
C LEU A 87 3.05 -21.25 4.06
N VAL A 88 3.12 -21.84 2.86
CA VAL A 88 1.93 -22.27 2.11
C VAL A 88 1.10 -23.28 2.94
N LEU A 89 1.76 -24.24 3.56
CA LEU A 89 1.08 -25.18 4.46
C LEU A 89 0.42 -24.46 5.65
N SER A 90 1.06 -23.43 6.20
CA SER A 90 0.47 -22.60 7.26
C SER A 90 -0.76 -21.84 6.80
N VAL A 91 -0.79 -21.35 5.54
CA VAL A 91 -1.99 -20.73 4.95
C VAL A 91 -3.10 -21.77 4.78
N ARG A 92 -2.80 -22.93 4.21
CA ARG A 92 -3.79 -23.99 3.97
C ARG A 92 -4.49 -24.46 5.24
N ASN A 93 -3.71 -24.64 6.31
CA ASN A 93 -4.22 -25.19 7.56
C ASN A 93 -4.71 -24.11 8.54
N GLY A 94 -4.40 -22.84 8.27
CA GLY A 94 -4.53 -21.75 9.23
C GLY A 94 -3.38 -21.72 10.24
N LEU A 95 -3.15 -20.57 10.85
CA LEU A 95 -2.10 -20.38 11.85
C LEU A 95 -2.51 -19.31 12.87
N ASN A 96 -2.70 -19.69 14.13
CA ASN A 96 -3.19 -18.80 15.18
C ASN A 96 -4.53 -18.16 14.79
N ALA A 97 -4.56 -16.82 14.63
CA ALA A 97 -5.77 -16.09 14.21
C ALA A 97 -6.02 -16.13 12.70
N MET A 98 -5.08 -16.61 11.90
CA MET A 98 -5.27 -16.75 10.45
C MET A 98 -6.13 -17.98 10.16
N PRO A 99 -7.28 -17.81 9.49
CA PRO A 99 -8.12 -18.94 9.14
C PRO A 99 -7.50 -19.81 8.04
N PRO A 100 -7.93 -21.09 7.90
CA PRO A 100 -7.54 -21.93 6.78
C PRO A 100 -7.83 -21.25 5.44
N GLY A 101 -6.85 -21.32 4.53
CA GLY A 101 -6.91 -20.63 3.22
C GLY A 101 -6.66 -19.13 3.26
N GLY A 102 -6.47 -18.51 4.44
CA GLY A 102 -6.18 -17.08 4.54
C GLY A 102 -7.25 -16.15 3.94
N LEU A 103 -8.53 -16.58 3.96
CA LEU A 103 -9.68 -15.94 3.29
C LEU A 103 -9.67 -16.04 1.75
N CYS A 104 -8.76 -16.80 1.16
CA CYS A 104 -8.72 -17.07 -0.28
C CYS A 104 -9.07 -18.54 -0.56
N ASN A 105 -10.34 -18.89 -0.45
CA ASN A 105 -10.79 -20.28 -0.57
C ASN A 105 -10.62 -20.88 -1.99
N SER A 106 -10.44 -20.05 -3.00
CA SER A 106 -10.24 -20.47 -4.41
C SER A 106 -8.77 -20.38 -4.85
N CYS A 107 -7.86 -19.93 -3.98
CA CYS A 107 -6.45 -19.84 -4.32
C CYS A 107 -5.78 -21.21 -4.37
N SER A 108 -4.97 -21.43 -5.40
CA SER A 108 -4.05 -22.54 -5.50
C SER A 108 -2.81 -22.33 -4.62
N ASP A 109 -1.95 -23.35 -4.52
CA ASP A 109 -0.68 -23.20 -3.80
C ASP A 109 0.25 -22.18 -4.51
N GLU A 110 0.21 -22.10 -5.83
CA GLU A 110 0.95 -21.13 -6.62
C GLU A 110 0.46 -19.70 -6.34
N ASP A 111 -0.84 -19.49 -6.19
CA ASP A 111 -1.41 -18.21 -5.78
C ASP A 111 -0.93 -17.83 -4.37
N HIS A 112 -0.89 -18.78 -3.45
CA HIS A 112 -0.38 -18.54 -2.10
C HIS A 112 1.11 -18.18 -2.11
N VAL A 113 1.92 -18.83 -2.96
CA VAL A 113 3.33 -18.47 -3.16
C VAL A 113 3.47 -17.04 -3.66
N ALA A 114 2.67 -16.65 -4.66
CA ALA A 114 2.68 -15.29 -5.20
C ALA A 114 2.27 -14.25 -4.14
N LEU A 115 1.22 -14.52 -3.38
CA LEU A 115 0.72 -13.66 -2.30
C LEU A 115 1.74 -13.50 -1.17
N ILE A 116 2.37 -14.59 -0.72
CA ILE A 116 3.43 -14.56 0.29
C ILE A 116 4.63 -13.78 -0.23
N SER A 117 5.06 -14.02 -1.46
CA SER A 117 6.19 -13.33 -2.09
C SER A 117 5.94 -11.83 -2.17
N TYR A 118 4.74 -11.43 -2.57
CA TYR A 118 4.32 -10.03 -2.60
C TYR A 118 4.39 -9.39 -1.21
N MET A 119 3.82 -10.05 -0.20
CA MET A 119 3.83 -9.52 1.17
C MET A 119 5.22 -9.46 1.79
N ALA A 120 6.11 -10.35 1.39
CA ALA A 120 7.50 -10.41 1.87
C ALA A 120 8.43 -9.42 1.15
N ALA A 121 8.04 -8.89 0.00
CA ALA A 121 8.84 -7.88 -0.69
C ALA A 121 8.82 -6.56 0.09
N ALA A 122 9.95 -5.86 0.12
CA ALA A 122 9.99 -4.49 0.64
C ALA A 122 9.12 -3.59 -0.24
N GLN A 123 8.29 -2.78 0.39
CA GLN A 123 7.37 -1.85 -0.27
C GLN A 123 7.91 -0.41 -0.15
#